data_ae1cd3373337af4f3f841ae1a8daf3cd
#
_entry.id   ae1cd3373337af4f3f841ae1a8daf3cd
#
_cell.length_a   1.000
_cell.length_b   1.000
_cell.length_c   1.000
_cell.angle_alpha   90.00
_cell.angle_beta   90.00
_cell.angle_gamma   90.00
#
_symmetry.space_group_name_H-M   'P 1'
#
loop_
_entity.id
_entity.type
_entity.pdbx_description
1 polymer ?
#
loop_
_entity_poly.entity_id
_entity_poly.type
_entity_poly.pdbx_seq_one_letter_code
_entity_poly.pdbx_strand_id
1 'polypeptide(L)'
;MLKIQLTHHKVRYSLIGVLQGCTIRLQQLYGTKIYHMSNVKEVNQYVHFHGAPTKGKILMVASSPAVSQQTGWPIGFWAAELTHPLRVFQEAGYEVELVSTEGGALQMDGFSNPTDASGYSAHDVISLGYMQQQWFNDMLANTKKLSAINPADYVAIFLVGGQGPMYTFRGNKELEKLFAAFYESGKPSAAVCHSTTLLLEAKTSNGELLVKGKTWTGFADAEEEFADQAVGMKIQPYRIETEAKKIDGTNFKVAAPFSSYAIADGNLITGQQQNSGAAAAELV
;
A
#
# COMPACT_ATOMS: atom_id res chain seq x y z
N MET A 1 30.17 -4.58 -17.45
CA MET A 1 29.94 -5.86 -16.80
C MET A 1 29.74 -5.62 -15.32
N LEU A 2 28.51 -5.62 -14.87
CA LEU A 2 28.17 -5.37 -13.46
C LEU A 2 28.04 -6.71 -12.76
N LYS A 3 28.83 -6.97 -11.71
CA LYS A 3 28.67 -8.15 -10.85
C LYS A 3 27.99 -7.73 -9.58
N ILE A 4 26.77 -8.21 -9.38
CA ILE A 4 26.04 -8.05 -8.12
C ILE A 4 26.09 -9.41 -7.39
N GLN A 5 26.57 -9.41 -6.15
CA GLN A 5 26.56 -10.60 -5.29
C GLN A 5 25.43 -10.45 -4.28
N LEU A 6 24.44 -11.36 -4.37
CA LEU A 6 23.37 -11.48 -3.40
C LEU A 6 23.65 -12.69 -2.51
N THR A 7 23.63 -12.48 -1.19
CA THR A 7 23.79 -13.54 -0.20
C THR A 7 22.51 -13.71 0.60
N HIS A 8 21.84 -14.83 0.46
CA HIS A 8 20.76 -15.25 1.36
C HIS A 8 21.03 -16.70 1.81
N HIS A 9 21.13 -16.89 3.11
CA HIS A 9 21.32 -18.16 3.82
C HIS A 9 21.87 -19.35 2.98
N LYS A 10 23.21 -19.42 2.88
CA LYS A 10 23.99 -20.53 2.29
C LYS A 10 23.94 -20.72 0.76
N VAL A 11 23.37 -19.80 -0.01
CA VAL A 11 23.39 -19.85 -1.47
C VAL A 11 23.97 -18.56 -2.02
N ARG A 12 25.04 -18.64 -2.84
CA ARG A 12 25.63 -17.49 -3.53
C ARG A 12 25.12 -17.47 -4.98
N TYR A 13 24.60 -16.35 -5.41
CA TYR A 13 24.19 -16.10 -6.79
C TYR A 13 25.11 -15.03 -7.42
N SER A 14 25.48 -15.21 -8.66
CA SER A 14 26.14 -14.16 -9.43
C SER A 14 25.29 -13.78 -10.65
N LEU A 15 25.02 -12.49 -10.82
CA LEU A 15 24.29 -11.94 -11.96
C LEU A 15 25.27 -11.51 -13.04
N ILE A 16 25.11 -11.99 -14.27
CA ILE A 16 25.86 -11.53 -15.43
C ILE A 16 24.85 -10.96 -16.43
N GLY A 17 24.82 -9.63 -16.57
CA GLY A 17 23.94 -8.96 -17.51
C GLY A 17 24.64 -8.65 -18.83
N VAL A 18 23.98 -8.88 -19.94
CA VAL A 18 24.35 -8.41 -21.26
C VAL A 18 23.20 -7.57 -21.82
N LEU A 19 23.50 -6.33 -22.17
CA LEU A 19 22.57 -5.37 -22.78
C LEU A 19 22.29 -5.80 -24.23
N GLN A 20 21.16 -6.39 -24.45
CA GLN A 20 20.25 -6.46 -25.62
C GLN A 20 19.39 -7.74 -25.47
N GLY A 21 18.16 -7.54 -24.96
CA GLY A 21 17.27 -8.65 -24.60
C GLY A 21 17.69 -9.23 -23.25
N CYS A 22 17.06 -8.81 -22.17
CA CYS A 22 17.47 -9.12 -20.80
C CYS A 22 17.50 -10.63 -20.56
N THR A 23 18.68 -11.24 -20.58
CA THR A 23 18.88 -12.62 -20.13
C THR A 23 19.55 -12.57 -18.76
N ILE A 24 18.81 -12.92 -17.71
CA ILE A 24 19.36 -13.08 -16.36
C ILE A 24 19.86 -14.51 -16.21
N ARG A 25 21.17 -14.68 -16.05
CA ARG A 25 21.78 -15.97 -15.70
C ARG A 25 21.99 -16.02 -14.19
N LEU A 26 21.23 -16.87 -13.51
CA LEU A 26 21.48 -17.24 -12.12
C LEU A 26 22.34 -18.52 -12.12
N GLN A 27 23.58 -18.41 -11.66
CA GLN A 27 24.48 -19.55 -11.53
C GLN A 27 24.51 -20.00 -10.08
N GLN A 28 23.92 -21.15 -9.81
CA GLN A 28 24.03 -21.83 -8.52
C GLN A 28 25.29 -22.66 -8.49
N LEU A 29 26.03 -22.66 -7.39
CA LEU A 29 27.33 -23.35 -7.26
C LEU A 29 27.29 -24.88 -7.44
N TYR A 30 26.11 -25.48 -7.60
CA TYR A 30 25.91 -26.93 -7.81
C TYR A 30 24.91 -27.22 -8.94
N GLY A 31 25.04 -26.54 -10.05
CA GLY A 31 24.24 -26.78 -11.25
C GLY A 31 23.73 -25.48 -11.90
N THR A 32 23.89 -25.39 -13.20
CA THR A 32 23.43 -24.22 -13.96
C THR A 32 21.98 -24.44 -14.37
N LYS A 33 21.02 -23.81 -13.68
CA LYS A 33 19.69 -23.63 -14.24
C LYS A 33 19.64 -22.27 -14.93
N ILE A 34 19.47 -22.30 -16.24
CA ILE A 34 19.28 -21.11 -17.06
C ILE A 34 17.78 -20.80 -17.05
N TYR A 35 17.40 -19.72 -16.41
CA TYR A 35 16.06 -19.16 -16.54
C TYR A 35 16.12 -18.10 -17.64
N HIS A 36 15.59 -18.41 -18.80
CA HIS A 36 15.34 -17.43 -19.83
C HIS A 36 14.10 -16.62 -19.42
N MET A 37 14.31 -15.45 -18.86
CA MET A 37 13.23 -14.43 -18.83
C MET A 37 13.13 -13.80 -20.23
N SER A 38 12.65 -14.57 -21.17
CA SER A 38 12.60 -14.14 -22.58
C SER A 38 11.25 -13.50 -22.96
N ASN A 39 10.34 -13.20 -21.99
CA ASN A 39 9.07 -12.61 -22.38
C ASN A 39 8.48 -11.77 -21.27
N VAL A 40 8.22 -10.50 -21.59
CA VAL A 40 7.28 -9.61 -20.90
C VAL A 40 5.92 -10.31 -20.64
N LYS A 41 5.55 -11.33 -21.45
CA LYS A 41 4.38 -12.19 -21.24
C LYS A 41 4.41 -12.99 -19.93
N GLU A 42 5.58 -13.36 -19.40
CA GLU A 42 5.65 -14.13 -18.15
C GLU A 42 5.40 -13.27 -16.90
N VAL A 43 5.79 -11.99 -16.94
CA VAL A 43 5.45 -11.04 -15.84
C VAL A 43 3.96 -10.72 -15.88
N ASN A 44 3.36 -10.64 -17.06
CA ASN A 44 1.94 -10.38 -17.25
C ASN A 44 1.03 -11.47 -16.65
N GLN A 45 1.46 -12.72 -16.56
CA GLN A 45 0.63 -13.79 -15.96
C GLN A 45 0.32 -13.56 -14.48
N TYR A 46 1.14 -12.77 -13.76
CA TYR A 46 0.91 -12.45 -12.35
C TYR A 46 -0.11 -11.33 -12.12
N VAL A 47 -0.51 -10.62 -13.19
CA VAL A 47 -1.43 -9.48 -13.11
C VAL A 47 -2.56 -9.55 -14.14
N HIS A 48 -2.69 -10.66 -14.86
CA HIS A 48 -3.83 -10.94 -15.74
C HIS A 48 -4.84 -11.85 -15.03
N PHE A 49 -5.99 -11.32 -14.74
CA PHE A 49 -7.10 -12.06 -14.15
C PHE A 49 -8.11 -12.44 -15.23
N HIS A 50 -8.44 -13.73 -15.29
CA HIS A 50 -9.39 -14.28 -16.25
C HIS A 50 -10.78 -14.37 -15.60
N GLY A 51 -11.70 -13.53 -16.05
CA GLY A 51 -13.09 -13.56 -15.63
C GLY A 51 -13.64 -12.16 -15.33
N ALA A 52 -14.96 -12.01 -15.50
CA ALA A 52 -15.64 -10.79 -15.06
C ALA A 52 -15.77 -10.82 -13.54
N PRO A 53 -15.59 -9.67 -12.84
CA PRO A 53 -15.83 -9.58 -11.42
C PRO A 53 -17.29 -9.91 -11.09
N THR A 54 -17.52 -10.74 -10.07
CA THR A 54 -18.85 -11.27 -9.74
C THR A 54 -19.30 -10.99 -8.30
N LYS A 55 -18.37 -10.52 -7.44
CA LYS A 55 -18.61 -10.36 -6.00
C LYS A 55 -18.96 -8.95 -5.55
N GLY A 56 -18.99 -7.99 -6.47
CA GLY A 56 -19.24 -6.58 -6.15
C GLY A 56 -17.99 -5.72 -6.33
N LYS A 57 -18.09 -4.47 -5.90
CA LYS A 57 -17.06 -3.46 -6.10
C LYS A 57 -16.46 -3.01 -4.77
N ILE A 58 -15.13 -2.98 -4.69
CA ILE A 58 -14.37 -2.45 -3.56
C ILE A 58 -13.87 -1.06 -3.91
N LEU A 59 -14.03 -0.12 -2.99
CA LEU A 59 -13.50 1.23 -3.09
C LEU A 59 -12.09 1.26 -2.52
N MET A 60 -11.09 1.56 -3.34
CA MET A 60 -9.75 1.89 -2.87
C MET A 60 -9.54 3.41 -2.91
N VAL A 61 -9.04 3.97 -1.81
CA VAL A 61 -8.79 5.41 -1.70
C VAL A 61 -7.31 5.66 -1.50
N ALA A 62 -6.71 6.41 -2.40
CA ALA A 62 -5.32 6.85 -2.32
C ALA A 62 -5.21 8.36 -2.02
N SER A 63 -4.05 8.78 -1.54
CA SER A 63 -3.72 10.19 -1.39
C SER A 63 -3.63 10.87 -2.74
N SER A 64 -4.23 12.05 -2.89
CA SER A 64 -3.86 12.95 -3.97
C SER A 64 -2.42 13.43 -3.80
N PRO A 65 -1.74 13.87 -4.87
CA PRO A 65 -0.38 14.37 -4.82
C PRO A 65 -0.21 15.48 -3.76
N ALA A 66 0.86 15.39 -3.00
CA ALA A 66 1.25 16.41 -2.03
C ALA A 66 2.76 16.64 -2.05
N VAL A 67 3.22 17.62 -1.30
CA VAL A 67 4.63 17.88 -1.05
C VAL A 67 4.88 17.81 0.45
N SER A 68 5.82 16.96 0.86
CA SER A 68 6.20 16.85 2.25
C SER A 68 6.79 18.16 2.77
N GLN A 69 6.24 18.71 3.83
CA GLN A 69 6.78 19.90 4.49
C GLN A 69 8.07 19.61 5.26
N GLN A 70 8.36 18.34 5.54
CA GLN A 70 9.58 17.92 6.24
C GLN A 70 10.76 17.76 5.28
N THR A 71 10.54 17.13 4.12
CA THR A 71 11.60 16.75 3.20
C THR A 71 11.61 17.56 1.90
N GLY A 72 10.50 18.23 1.55
CA GLY A 72 10.30 18.86 0.25
C GLY A 72 10.03 17.87 -0.90
N TRP A 73 9.88 16.57 -0.61
CA TRP A 73 9.64 15.55 -1.63
C TRP A 73 8.22 15.58 -2.16
N PRO A 74 8.02 15.29 -3.45
CA PRO A 74 6.69 14.92 -3.95
C PRO A 74 6.30 13.57 -3.34
N ILE A 75 5.11 13.50 -2.75
CA ILE A 75 4.60 12.36 -2.02
C ILE A 75 3.17 12.03 -2.44
N GLY A 76 2.78 10.77 -2.24
CA GLY A 76 1.46 10.27 -2.55
C GLY A 76 1.20 8.91 -1.94
N PHE A 77 1.05 7.86 -2.77
CA PHE A 77 0.78 6.50 -2.32
C PHE A 77 2.03 5.60 -2.43
N TRP A 78 2.07 4.56 -1.59
CA TRP A 78 3.08 3.51 -1.69
C TRP A 78 2.65 2.41 -2.65
N ALA A 79 3.49 2.05 -3.63
CA ALA A 79 3.13 1.13 -4.71
C ALA A 79 2.58 -0.21 -4.22
N ALA A 80 3.32 -0.91 -3.34
CA ALA A 80 2.92 -2.22 -2.82
C ALA A 80 1.59 -2.18 -2.04
N GLU A 81 1.25 -1.04 -1.42
CA GLU A 81 0.02 -0.89 -0.64
C GLU A 81 -1.22 -0.64 -1.50
N LEU A 82 -1.02 -0.33 -2.78
CA LEU A 82 -2.07 -0.33 -3.79
C LEU A 82 -2.11 -1.67 -4.53
N THR A 83 -0.98 -2.11 -5.08
CA THR A 83 -0.93 -3.20 -6.05
C THR A 83 -1.14 -4.58 -5.42
N HIS A 84 -0.60 -4.82 -4.23
CA HIS A 84 -0.77 -6.11 -3.56
C HIS A 84 -2.22 -6.33 -3.11
N PRO A 85 -2.91 -5.37 -2.44
CA PRO A 85 -4.34 -5.47 -2.16
C PRO A 85 -5.19 -5.57 -3.43
N LEU A 86 -4.89 -4.76 -4.45
CA LEU A 86 -5.60 -4.80 -5.74
C LEU A 86 -5.56 -6.21 -6.33
N ARG A 87 -4.40 -6.85 -6.30
CA ARG A 87 -4.24 -8.23 -6.74
C ARG A 87 -5.13 -9.20 -5.95
N VAL A 88 -5.10 -9.13 -4.62
CA VAL A 88 -5.94 -9.98 -3.75
C VAL A 88 -7.42 -9.82 -4.09
N PHE A 89 -7.89 -8.59 -4.24
CA PHE A 89 -9.30 -8.33 -4.58
C PHE A 89 -9.67 -8.85 -5.97
N GLN A 90 -8.81 -8.66 -6.96
CA GLN A 90 -9.04 -9.16 -8.33
C GLN A 90 -9.02 -10.69 -8.37
N GLU A 91 -8.07 -11.35 -7.70
CA GLU A 91 -8.01 -12.82 -7.57
C GLU A 91 -9.26 -13.37 -6.86
N ALA A 92 -9.77 -12.63 -5.89
CA ALA A 92 -11.02 -12.98 -5.20
C ALA A 92 -12.29 -12.73 -6.03
N GLY A 93 -12.20 -12.06 -7.18
CA GLY A 93 -13.33 -11.79 -8.09
C GLY A 93 -14.10 -10.50 -7.78
N TYR A 94 -13.47 -9.53 -7.14
CA TYR A 94 -14.03 -8.19 -6.95
C TYR A 94 -13.63 -7.24 -8.06
N GLU A 95 -14.53 -6.32 -8.42
CA GLU A 95 -14.17 -5.10 -9.13
C GLU A 95 -13.53 -4.12 -8.15
N VAL A 96 -12.53 -3.37 -8.60
CA VAL A 96 -11.90 -2.33 -7.78
C VAL A 96 -12.03 -0.98 -8.48
N GLU A 97 -12.51 0.01 -7.75
CA GLU A 97 -12.47 1.40 -8.18
C GLU A 97 -11.49 2.18 -7.31
N LEU A 98 -10.51 2.80 -7.96
CA LEU A 98 -9.52 3.64 -7.31
C LEU A 98 -9.94 5.10 -7.40
N VAL A 99 -9.96 5.78 -6.24
CA VAL A 99 -10.28 7.20 -6.13
C VAL A 99 -9.21 7.91 -5.33
N SER A 100 -9.19 9.22 -5.37
CA SER A 100 -8.31 10.02 -4.52
C SER A 100 -9.04 11.19 -3.86
N THR A 101 -8.40 11.81 -2.87
CA THR A 101 -9.02 12.87 -2.09
C THR A 101 -9.53 14.02 -2.96
N GLU A 102 -8.78 14.41 -3.99
CA GLU A 102 -9.12 15.53 -4.88
C GLU A 102 -9.40 15.12 -6.33
N GLY A 103 -9.27 13.81 -6.67
CA GLY A 103 -9.35 13.33 -8.04
C GLY A 103 -8.10 13.62 -8.87
N GLY A 104 -8.11 13.20 -10.14
CA GLY A 104 -7.02 13.41 -11.08
C GLY A 104 -5.88 12.40 -10.97
N ALA A 105 -4.70 12.78 -11.42
CA ALA A 105 -3.54 11.90 -11.43
C ALA A 105 -2.96 11.70 -10.03
N LEU A 106 -2.53 10.47 -9.76
CA LEU A 106 -1.85 10.11 -8.50
C LEU A 106 -0.34 10.30 -8.61
N GLN A 107 0.29 10.53 -7.45
CA GLN A 107 1.73 10.51 -7.26
C GLN A 107 2.14 9.26 -6.49
N MET A 108 3.10 8.50 -7.02
CA MET A 108 3.72 7.39 -6.30
C MET A 108 4.90 7.92 -5.48
N ASP A 109 5.05 7.46 -4.25
CA ASP A 109 6.23 7.75 -3.42
C ASP A 109 7.49 7.19 -4.08
N GLY A 110 8.56 7.98 -4.20
CA GLY A 110 9.74 7.62 -4.97
C GLY A 110 10.34 6.27 -4.56
N PHE A 111 10.61 6.06 -3.27
CA PHE A 111 11.17 4.80 -2.75
C PHE A 111 10.25 3.58 -2.95
N SER A 112 8.95 3.76 -3.17
CA SER A 112 8.03 2.67 -3.44
C SER A 112 8.04 2.21 -4.90
N ASN A 113 8.59 3.03 -5.81
CA ASN A 113 8.67 2.70 -7.22
C ASN A 113 9.74 1.63 -7.48
N PRO A 114 9.38 0.44 -8.01
CA PRO A 114 10.35 -0.63 -8.30
C PRO A 114 11.45 -0.24 -9.29
N THR A 115 11.24 0.82 -10.06
CA THR A 115 12.22 1.32 -11.05
C THR A 115 13.04 2.51 -10.55
N ASP A 116 12.84 2.94 -9.30
CA ASP A 116 13.58 4.04 -8.70
C ASP A 116 15.08 3.71 -8.57
N ALA A 117 15.91 4.72 -8.78
CA ALA A 117 17.37 4.56 -8.74
C ALA A 117 17.93 4.13 -7.38
N SER A 118 17.18 4.34 -6.29
CA SER A 118 17.55 3.84 -4.95
C SER A 118 17.58 2.30 -4.87
N GLY A 119 16.80 1.62 -5.72
CA GLY A 119 16.64 0.18 -5.69
C GLY A 119 15.88 -0.35 -4.46
N TYR A 120 15.35 0.52 -3.61
CA TYR A 120 14.67 0.11 -2.37
C TYR A 120 13.55 -0.90 -2.62
N SER A 121 12.68 -0.63 -3.58
CA SER A 121 11.55 -1.49 -3.95
C SER A 121 11.80 -2.35 -5.20
N ALA A 122 13.04 -2.48 -5.67
CA ALA A 122 13.37 -3.22 -6.91
C ALA A 122 12.97 -4.71 -6.89
N HIS A 123 12.73 -5.27 -5.71
CA HIS A 123 12.25 -6.63 -5.50
C HIS A 123 10.74 -6.80 -5.70
N ASP A 124 9.97 -5.70 -5.77
CA ASP A 124 8.51 -5.74 -5.89
C ASP A 124 8.08 -5.97 -7.34
N VAL A 125 8.09 -7.24 -7.73
CA VAL A 125 7.69 -7.68 -9.08
C VAL A 125 6.18 -7.54 -9.33
N ILE A 126 5.35 -7.49 -8.28
CA ILE A 126 3.90 -7.29 -8.41
C ILE A 126 3.63 -5.86 -8.85
N SER A 127 4.16 -4.87 -8.14
CA SER A 127 4.03 -3.46 -8.52
C SER A 127 4.64 -3.22 -9.91
N LEU A 128 5.81 -3.78 -10.20
CA LEU A 128 6.42 -3.69 -11.51
C LEU A 128 5.51 -4.26 -12.62
N GLY A 129 4.86 -5.40 -12.37
CA GLY A 129 3.91 -6.02 -13.30
C GLY A 129 2.71 -5.13 -13.60
N TYR A 130 2.09 -4.52 -12.58
CA TYR A 130 1.00 -3.56 -12.75
C TYR A 130 1.44 -2.32 -13.53
N MET A 131 2.60 -1.75 -13.23
CA MET A 131 3.13 -0.57 -13.92
C MET A 131 3.37 -0.81 -15.42
N GLN A 132 3.50 -2.06 -15.87
CA GLN A 132 3.57 -2.40 -17.31
C GLN A 132 2.20 -2.42 -18.00
N GLN A 133 1.08 -2.34 -17.25
CA GLN A 133 -0.27 -2.41 -17.80
C GLN A 133 -0.80 -1.01 -18.09
N GLN A 134 -1.25 -0.79 -19.32
CA GLN A 134 -1.80 0.52 -19.73
C GLN A 134 -3.03 0.87 -18.88
N TRP A 135 -3.96 -0.08 -18.68
CA TRP A 135 -5.16 0.14 -17.88
C TRP A 135 -4.86 0.59 -16.44
N PHE A 136 -3.78 0.07 -15.84
CA PHE A 136 -3.36 0.48 -14.50
C PHE A 136 -2.81 1.91 -14.49
N ASN A 137 -2.01 2.27 -15.50
CA ASN A 137 -1.50 3.62 -15.64
C ASN A 137 -2.64 4.62 -15.93
N ASP A 138 -3.64 4.24 -16.74
CA ASP A 138 -4.83 5.05 -17.00
C ASP A 138 -5.66 5.25 -15.72
N MET A 139 -5.79 4.22 -14.88
CA MET A 139 -6.44 4.29 -13.57
C MET A 139 -5.70 5.25 -12.63
N LEU A 140 -4.37 5.22 -12.60
CA LEU A 140 -3.56 6.16 -11.80
C LEU A 140 -3.65 7.60 -12.32
N ALA A 141 -3.82 7.79 -13.62
CA ALA A 141 -3.86 9.12 -14.24
C ALA A 141 -5.22 9.82 -14.06
N ASN A 142 -6.31 9.09 -13.79
CA ASN A 142 -7.69 9.61 -13.90
C ASN A 142 -8.58 9.14 -12.74
N THR A 143 -8.18 9.38 -11.50
CA THR A 143 -9.02 9.03 -10.34
C THR A 143 -10.21 9.99 -10.19
N LYS A 144 -11.34 9.47 -9.71
CA LYS A 144 -12.47 10.31 -9.26
C LYS A 144 -12.16 10.95 -7.91
N LYS A 145 -12.80 12.08 -7.64
CA LYS A 145 -12.77 12.75 -6.33
C LYS A 145 -13.72 12.04 -5.36
N LEU A 146 -13.44 12.13 -4.04
CA LEU A 146 -14.28 11.55 -2.98
C LEU A 146 -15.75 12.02 -3.05
N SER A 147 -16.00 13.29 -3.36
CA SER A 147 -17.35 13.85 -3.46
C SER A 147 -18.24 13.20 -4.54
N ALA A 148 -17.67 12.47 -5.46
CA ALA A 148 -18.40 11.74 -6.50
C ALA A 148 -18.79 10.30 -6.08
N ILE A 149 -18.46 9.88 -4.85
CA ILE A 149 -18.62 8.50 -4.40
C ILE A 149 -19.89 8.31 -3.61
N ASN A 150 -20.71 7.35 -4.03
CA ASN A 150 -21.83 6.87 -3.24
C ASN A 150 -21.44 5.57 -2.51
N PRO A 151 -21.35 5.53 -1.17
CA PRO A 151 -20.95 4.34 -0.41
C PRO A 151 -21.81 3.09 -0.66
N ALA A 152 -23.06 3.28 -1.13
CA ALA A 152 -23.98 2.19 -1.41
C ALA A 152 -23.53 1.31 -2.59
N ASP A 153 -22.70 1.85 -3.49
CA ASP A 153 -22.25 1.16 -4.70
C ASP A 153 -21.10 0.17 -4.45
N TYR A 154 -20.59 0.13 -3.21
CA TYR A 154 -19.40 -0.66 -2.85
C TYR A 154 -19.70 -1.59 -1.67
N VAL A 155 -18.99 -2.71 -1.65
CA VAL A 155 -19.09 -3.72 -0.58
C VAL A 155 -18.06 -3.52 0.52
N ALA A 156 -16.96 -2.82 0.25
CA ALA A 156 -15.91 -2.51 1.21
C ALA A 156 -15.16 -1.22 0.83
N ILE A 157 -14.43 -0.64 1.79
CA ILE A 157 -13.46 0.45 1.56
C ILE A 157 -12.07 0.02 2.03
N PHE A 158 -11.04 0.39 1.27
CA PHE A 158 -9.63 0.14 1.57
C PHE A 158 -8.81 1.42 1.36
N LEU A 159 -8.21 1.95 2.41
CA LEU A 159 -7.35 3.13 2.35
C LEU A 159 -5.91 2.71 2.08
N VAL A 160 -5.37 3.19 0.97
CA VAL A 160 -3.99 2.96 0.54
C VAL A 160 -3.06 3.89 1.32
N GLY A 161 -1.97 3.36 1.84
CA GLY A 161 -0.98 4.16 2.55
C GLY A 161 0.06 4.80 1.62
N GLY A 162 1.22 5.07 2.17
CA GLY A 162 2.28 5.91 1.61
C GLY A 162 2.46 7.19 2.43
N GLN A 163 3.34 8.07 2.02
CA GLN A 163 3.63 9.30 2.78
C GLN A 163 2.52 10.35 2.64
N GLY A 164 1.82 10.39 1.51
CA GLY A 164 0.77 11.37 1.23
C GLY A 164 -0.37 11.41 2.27
N PRO A 165 -0.89 10.28 2.79
CA PRO A 165 -1.92 10.25 3.81
C PRO A 165 -1.63 11.08 5.05
N MET A 166 -0.37 11.21 5.46
CA MET A 166 0.02 12.05 6.61
C MET A 166 -0.35 13.54 6.43
N TYR A 167 -0.56 13.96 5.19
CA TYR A 167 -0.88 15.34 4.81
C TYR A 167 -2.29 15.51 4.22
N THR A 168 -2.89 14.44 3.71
CA THR A 168 -4.15 14.51 2.95
C THR A 168 -5.32 13.77 3.61
N PHE A 169 -5.06 12.82 4.52
CA PHE A 169 -6.10 12.03 5.19
C PHE A 169 -6.42 12.55 6.59
N ARG A 170 -5.40 12.89 7.39
CA ARG A 170 -5.65 13.47 8.72
C ARG A 170 -6.39 14.79 8.59
N GLY A 171 -7.50 14.92 9.31
CA GLY A 171 -8.35 16.13 9.26
C GLY A 171 -9.22 16.26 8.00
N ASN A 172 -9.17 15.30 7.08
CA ASN A 172 -10.04 15.27 5.90
C ASN A 172 -11.45 14.80 6.28
N LYS A 173 -12.33 15.76 6.57
CA LYS A 173 -13.67 15.47 7.08
C LYS A 173 -14.57 14.73 6.09
N GLU A 174 -14.31 14.86 4.80
CA GLU A 174 -15.04 14.12 3.77
C GLU A 174 -14.65 12.63 3.80
N LEU A 175 -13.34 12.32 3.86
CA LEU A 175 -12.84 10.97 3.95
C LEU A 175 -13.22 10.31 5.31
N GLU A 176 -13.15 11.07 6.41
CA GLU A 176 -13.58 10.57 7.72
C GLU A 176 -15.05 10.14 7.70
N LYS A 177 -15.95 10.98 7.13
CA LYS A 177 -17.38 10.66 7.00
C LYS A 177 -17.61 9.45 6.09
N LEU A 178 -16.90 9.39 4.95
CA LEU A 178 -17.01 8.30 4.02
C LEU A 178 -16.61 6.97 4.70
N PHE A 179 -15.44 6.94 5.35
CA PHE A 179 -14.93 5.75 6.03
C PHE A 179 -15.88 5.31 7.17
N ALA A 180 -16.36 6.28 7.98
CA ALA A 180 -17.33 6.00 9.03
C ALA A 180 -18.66 5.44 8.48
N ALA A 181 -19.14 5.91 7.33
CA ALA A 181 -20.35 5.40 6.68
C ALA A 181 -20.21 3.91 6.27
N PHE A 182 -19.06 3.51 5.74
CA PHE A 182 -18.77 2.09 5.48
C PHE A 182 -18.76 1.29 6.78
N TYR A 183 -18.01 1.77 7.77
CA TYR A 183 -17.87 1.10 9.05
C TYR A 183 -19.22 0.91 9.76
N GLU A 184 -20.03 1.97 9.87
CA GLU A 184 -21.33 1.92 10.55
C GLU A 184 -22.38 1.10 9.80
N SER A 185 -22.22 0.95 8.47
CA SER A 185 -23.07 0.03 7.69
C SER A 185 -22.65 -1.44 7.78
N GLY A 186 -21.65 -1.76 8.61
CA GLY A 186 -21.16 -3.13 8.80
C GLY A 186 -20.25 -3.64 7.67
N LYS A 187 -19.89 -2.78 6.71
CA LYS A 187 -19.00 -3.15 5.61
C LYS A 187 -17.54 -3.18 6.07
N PRO A 188 -16.70 -4.11 5.55
CA PRO A 188 -15.27 -4.09 5.79
C PRO A 188 -14.67 -2.72 5.49
N SER A 189 -13.94 -2.18 6.44
CA SER A 189 -13.35 -0.84 6.39
C SER A 189 -11.89 -0.93 6.77
N ALA A 190 -11.02 -0.91 5.75
CA ALA A 190 -9.60 -1.20 5.89
C ALA A 190 -8.72 0.04 5.70
N ALA A 191 -7.61 0.12 6.46
CA ALA A 191 -6.56 1.11 6.29
C ALA A 191 -5.19 0.47 6.56
N VAL A 192 -4.17 0.82 5.78
CA VAL A 192 -2.81 0.29 5.96
C VAL A 192 -1.77 1.39 6.09
N CYS A 193 -0.71 1.12 6.85
CA CYS A 193 0.45 1.99 6.93
C CYS A 193 0.06 3.40 7.42
N HIS A 194 0.54 4.45 6.74
CA HIS A 194 0.22 5.83 7.09
C HIS A 194 -1.25 6.24 6.81
N SER A 195 -2.02 5.47 6.02
CA SER A 195 -3.44 5.79 5.88
C SER A 195 -4.24 5.61 7.19
N THR A 196 -3.71 4.84 8.13
CA THR A 196 -4.29 4.68 9.47
C THR A 196 -4.27 5.98 10.30
N THR A 197 -3.56 7.02 9.85
CA THR A 197 -3.62 8.37 10.43
C THR A 197 -5.04 8.93 10.46
N LEU A 198 -5.92 8.53 9.51
CA LEU A 198 -7.33 8.88 9.52
C LEU A 198 -8.01 8.50 10.83
N LEU A 199 -7.65 7.33 11.37
CA LEU A 199 -8.27 6.75 12.56
C LEU A 199 -7.96 7.51 13.85
N LEU A 200 -6.95 8.37 13.84
CA LEU A 200 -6.63 9.24 14.99
C LEU A 200 -7.75 10.27 15.28
N GLU A 201 -8.57 10.61 14.26
CA GLU A 201 -9.59 11.66 14.36
C GLU A 201 -10.97 11.21 13.84
N ALA A 202 -11.04 10.09 13.08
CA ALA A 202 -12.30 9.61 12.51
C ALA A 202 -13.30 9.25 13.60
N LYS A 203 -14.53 9.76 13.45
CA LYS A 203 -15.62 9.56 14.40
C LYS A 203 -16.81 8.89 13.73
N THR A 204 -17.49 8.08 14.49
CA THR A 204 -18.82 7.56 14.17
C THR A 204 -19.89 8.66 14.28
N SER A 205 -21.08 8.39 13.79
CA SER A 205 -22.20 9.34 13.76
C SER A 205 -22.62 9.81 15.16
N ASN A 206 -22.35 9.03 16.21
CA ASN A 206 -22.59 9.41 17.61
C ASN A 206 -21.50 10.34 18.20
N GLY A 207 -20.46 10.66 17.42
CA GLY A 207 -19.37 11.56 17.82
C GLY A 207 -18.20 10.90 18.57
N GLU A 208 -18.26 9.58 18.83
CA GLU A 208 -17.15 8.84 19.43
C GLU A 208 -16.06 8.54 18.39
N LEU A 209 -14.80 8.46 18.83
CA LEU A 209 -13.72 8.00 17.98
C LEU A 209 -13.99 6.55 17.52
N LEU A 210 -13.81 6.29 16.23
CA LEU A 210 -14.06 4.99 15.61
C LEU A 210 -13.20 3.89 16.26
N VAL A 211 -12.00 4.23 16.69
CA VAL A 211 -11.06 3.32 17.35
C VAL A 211 -11.31 3.12 18.84
N LYS A 212 -12.30 3.77 19.43
CA LYS A 212 -12.63 3.57 20.85
C LYS A 212 -13.05 2.12 21.10
N GLY A 213 -12.39 1.46 22.03
CA GLY A 213 -12.60 0.04 22.34
C GLY A 213 -12.05 -0.92 21.29
N LYS A 214 -11.36 -0.44 20.25
CA LYS A 214 -10.84 -1.26 19.16
C LYS A 214 -9.37 -1.59 19.33
N THR A 215 -9.03 -2.78 18.83
CA THR A 215 -7.65 -3.20 18.60
C THR A 215 -7.29 -2.93 17.15
N TRP A 216 -6.23 -2.16 16.92
CA TRP A 216 -5.81 -1.77 15.58
C TRP A 216 -4.30 -1.54 15.49
N THR A 217 -3.78 -1.43 14.29
CA THR A 217 -2.38 -1.19 14.00
C THR A 217 -2.23 -0.09 12.93
N GLY A 218 -1.02 0.37 12.75
CA GLY A 218 -0.60 1.32 11.73
C GLY A 218 0.91 1.44 11.73
N PHE A 219 1.47 2.40 11.01
CA PHE A 219 2.90 2.55 10.88
C PHE A 219 3.54 2.78 12.27
N ALA A 220 4.54 1.93 12.61
CA ALA A 220 5.11 1.88 13.94
C ALA A 220 6.22 2.91 14.15
N ASP A 221 6.40 3.36 15.39
CA ASP A 221 7.48 4.30 15.76
C ASP A 221 8.86 3.76 15.40
N ALA A 222 9.10 2.44 15.58
CA ALA A 222 10.36 1.79 15.24
C ALA A 222 10.64 1.77 13.72
N GLU A 223 9.59 1.71 12.89
CA GLU A 223 9.69 1.79 11.43
C GLU A 223 9.99 3.22 10.97
N GLU A 224 9.37 4.23 11.62
CA GLU A 224 9.71 5.64 11.39
C GLU A 224 11.16 5.94 11.78
N GLU A 225 11.62 5.42 12.92
CA GLU A 225 13.01 5.60 13.37
C GLU A 225 14.00 5.01 12.38
N PHE A 226 13.71 3.82 11.87
CA PHE A 226 14.53 3.20 10.83
C PHE A 226 14.58 4.06 9.56
N ALA A 227 13.44 4.56 9.09
CA ALA A 227 13.35 5.40 7.90
C ALA A 227 14.07 6.75 8.10
N ASP A 228 13.85 7.42 9.25
CA ASP A 228 14.51 8.67 9.61
C ASP A 228 16.04 8.52 9.64
N GLN A 229 16.55 7.41 10.21
CA GLN A 229 17.98 7.12 10.26
C GLN A 229 18.55 6.83 8.88
N ALA A 230 17.83 6.07 8.03
CA ALA A 230 18.27 5.74 6.67
C ALA A 230 18.40 6.98 5.78
N VAL A 231 17.53 7.96 5.98
CA VAL A 231 17.51 9.22 5.21
C VAL A 231 18.38 10.30 5.90
N GLY A 232 18.65 10.18 7.19
CA GLY A 232 19.41 11.14 7.98
C GLY A 232 18.61 12.37 8.40
N MET A 233 17.27 12.31 8.32
CA MET A 233 16.37 13.38 8.77
C MET A 233 15.00 12.82 9.11
N LYS A 234 14.21 13.59 9.89
CA LYS A 234 12.84 13.25 10.19
C LYS A 234 11.97 13.39 8.94
N ILE A 235 11.29 12.30 8.53
CA ILE A 235 10.49 12.25 7.30
C ILE A 235 9.05 12.69 7.56
N GLN A 236 8.43 12.21 8.64
CA GLN A 236 7.02 12.46 8.91
C GLN A 236 6.79 13.57 9.95
N PRO A 237 5.71 14.35 9.84
CA PRO A 237 5.42 15.45 10.77
C PRO A 237 5.14 14.98 12.20
N TYR A 238 4.60 13.76 12.35
CA TYR A 238 4.32 13.09 13.63
C TYR A 238 4.36 11.57 13.40
N ARG A 239 4.28 10.80 14.51
CA ARG A 239 4.27 9.33 14.49
C ARG A 239 2.89 8.82 14.87
N ILE A 240 2.33 7.90 14.08
CA ILE A 240 0.96 7.38 14.28
C ILE A 240 0.86 6.59 15.58
N GLU A 241 1.81 5.69 15.87
CA GLU A 241 1.84 4.93 17.12
C GLU A 241 1.88 5.84 18.34
N THR A 242 2.75 6.86 18.32
CA THR A 242 2.86 7.85 19.40
C THR A 242 1.54 8.61 19.62
N GLU A 243 0.84 9.02 18.55
CA GLU A 243 -0.46 9.70 18.63
C GLU A 243 -1.55 8.73 19.10
N ALA A 244 -1.58 7.52 18.57
CA ALA A 244 -2.56 6.48 18.93
C ALA A 244 -2.52 6.13 20.42
N LYS A 245 -1.33 6.06 21.02
CA LYS A 245 -1.14 5.79 22.45
C LYS A 245 -1.67 6.88 23.38
N LYS A 246 -1.99 8.08 22.85
CA LYS A 246 -2.64 9.17 23.60
C LYS A 246 -4.16 9.06 23.63
N ILE A 247 -4.74 8.17 22.84
CA ILE A 247 -6.19 7.98 22.77
C ILE A 247 -6.63 7.02 23.85
N ASP A 248 -7.40 7.52 24.80
CA ASP A 248 -7.96 6.70 25.88
C ASP A 248 -8.96 5.66 25.32
N GLY A 249 -8.85 4.44 25.85
CA GLY A 249 -9.77 3.35 25.54
C GLY A 249 -9.56 2.71 24.15
N THR A 250 -8.44 2.96 23.51
CA THR A 250 -8.02 2.23 22.29
C THR A 250 -6.90 1.23 22.61
N ASN A 251 -6.68 0.26 21.74
CA ASN A 251 -5.64 -0.75 21.91
C ASN A 251 -4.77 -0.82 20.64
N PHE A 252 -3.80 0.08 20.51
CA PHE A 252 -2.86 0.08 19.40
C PHE A 252 -1.80 -1.02 19.58
N LYS A 253 -1.58 -1.84 18.54
CA LYS A 253 -0.64 -2.96 18.55
C LYS A 253 0.34 -2.85 17.39
N VAL A 254 1.56 -3.29 17.63
CA VAL A 254 2.60 -3.40 16.61
C VAL A 254 3.26 -4.77 16.68
N ALA A 255 3.68 -5.27 15.52
CA ALA A 255 4.56 -6.43 15.38
C ALA A 255 6.01 -5.97 15.18
N ALA A 256 6.91 -6.92 14.96
CA ALA A 256 8.30 -6.59 14.62
C ALA A 256 8.37 -5.70 13.36
N PRO A 257 9.30 -4.72 13.32
CA PRO A 257 9.39 -3.81 12.20
C PRO A 257 9.47 -4.53 10.84
N PHE A 258 8.72 -4.01 9.87
CA PHE A 258 8.62 -4.50 8.50
C PHE A 258 8.16 -5.96 8.33
N SER A 259 7.68 -6.63 9.40
CA SER A 259 6.99 -7.92 9.25
C SER A 259 5.52 -7.69 8.87
N SER A 260 4.97 -8.52 7.98
CA SER A 260 3.56 -8.45 7.62
C SER A 260 2.68 -8.64 8.86
N TYR A 261 1.84 -7.65 9.14
CA TYR A 261 0.94 -7.67 10.31
C TYR A 261 -0.35 -6.91 10.01
N ALA A 262 -1.47 -7.62 10.09
CA ALA A 262 -2.80 -7.06 9.93
C ALA A 262 -3.73 -7.54 11.05
N ILE A 263 -4.67 -6.70 11.43
CA ILE A 263 -5.67 -6.95 12.50
C ILE A 263 -7.05 -6.68 11.93
N ALA A 264 -8.00 -7.56 12.24
CA ALA A 264 -9.43 -7.30 12.13
C ALA A 264 -10.05 -7.23 13.52
N ASP A 265 -10.76 -6.14 13.84
CA ASP A 265 -11.59 -5.99 15.04
C ASP A 265 -13.01 -5.64 14.60
N GLY A 266 -13.83 -6.67 14.44
CA GLY A 266 -15.09 -6.57 13.73
C GLY A 266 -14.86 -6.27 12.26
N ASN A 267 -15.49 -5.24 11.75
CA ASN A 267 -15.31 -4.79 10.37
C ASN A 267 -14.24 -3.68 10.18
N LEU A 268 -13.55 -3.27 11.26
CA LEU A 268 -12.34 -2.46 11.15
C LEU A 268 -11.13 -3.34 10.90
N ILE A 269 -10.44 -3.10 9.78
CA ILE A 269 -9.26 -3.86 9.38
C ILE A 269 -8.09 -2.90 9.26
N THR A 270 -6.95 -3.24 9.85
CA THR A 270 -5.75 -2.39 9.77
C THR A 270 -4.50 -3.21 9.48
N GLY A 271 -3.60 -2.64 8.67
CA GLY A 271 -2.28 -3.20 8.37
C GLY A 271 -1.16 -2.26 8.79
N GLN A 272 -0.05 -2.81 9.30
CA GLN A 272 0.99 -1.99 9.93
C GLN A 272 1.78 -1.15 8.92
N GLN A 273 2.23 -1.72 7.81
CA GLN A 273 3.11 -1.06 6.84
C GLN A 273 3.04 -1.76 5.46
N GLN A 274 3.94 -1.41 4.53
CA GLN A 274 3.91 -1.82 3.13
C GLN A 274 3.82 -3.34 2.88
N ASN A 275 4.37 -4.18 3.77
CA ASN A 275 4.29 -5.64 3.64
C ASN A 275 2.98 -6.22 4.19
N SER A 276 2.10 -5.38 4.73
CA SER A 276 0.83 -5.78 5.35
C SER A 276 -0.38 -5.61 4.42
N GLY A 277 -0.19 -5.00 3.23
CA GLY A 277 -1.29 -4.67 2.33
C GLY A 277 -2.09 -5.88 1.88
N ALA A 278 -1.42 -6.95 1.43
CA ALA A 278 -2.08 -8.20 1.01
C ALA A 278 -2.81 -8.85 2.19
N ALA A 279 -2.15 -8.98 3.35
CA ALA A 279 -2.76 -9.58 4.54
C ALA A 279 -4.00 -8.81 5.03
N ALA A 280 -3.97 -7.47 4.96
CA ALA A 280 -5.15 -6.65 5.26
C ALA A 280 -6.28 -6.86 4.23
N ALA A 281 -5.94 -7.02 2.95
CA ALA A 281 -6.93 -7.29 1.90
C ALA A 281 -7.57 -8.69 2.03
N GLU A 282 -6.83 -9.69 2.49
CA GLU A 282 -7.36 -11.02 2.76
C GLU A 282 -8.39 -11.05 3.91
N LEU A 283 -8.34 -10.05 4.79
CA LEU A 283 -9.31 -9.89 5.90
C LEU A 283 -10.57 -9.12 5.48
N VAL A 284 -10.57 -8.43 4.31
CA VAL A 284 -11.72 -7.73 3.72
C VAL A 284 -12.68 -8.73 3.08
#